data_12944d26c713bb2943bd51923f25c56b
#
_entry.id   12944d26c713bb2943bd51923f25c56b
#
_cell.length_a   1.000
_cell.length_b   1.000
_cell.length_c   1.000
_cell.angle_alpha   90.00
_cell.angle_beta   90.00
_cell.angle_gamma   90.00
#
_symmetry.space_group_name_H-M   'P 1'
#
loop_
_entity.id
_entity.type
_entity.pdbx_description
1 polymer ?
#
loop_
_entity_poly.entity_id
_entity_poly.type
_entity_poly.pdbx_seq_one_letter_code
_entity_poly.pdbx_strand_id
1 'polypeptide(L)'
;MKKIIYWTATGIIAAVMLCSALNFSLNKEMEGAFAHLGLPNWFRVELTVAKILGSLALLIPTIPNRIKEFAYCGFAITLISAIIAHSSSGDGLASLDPLVFLAVLVVSYWYYHKGAAVTRIDKSNSAVDVSGPGNPIARPGRSA
;
A
#
# COMPACT_ATOMS: atom_id res chain seq x y z
N MET A 1 13.84 -14.31 -1.08
CA MET A 1 12.43 -14.70 -1.04
C MET A 1 11.50 -13.59 -0.51
N LYS A 2 11.74 -12.99 0.67
CA LYS A 2 10.85 -11.96 1.25
C LYS A 2 10.63 -10.72 0.36
N LYS A 3 11.69 -10.24 -0.32
CA LYS A 3 11.59 -9.10 -1.26
C LYS A 3 10.72 -9.42 -2.49
N ILE A 4 10.81 -10.65 -3.00
CA ILE A 4 10.03 -11.08 -4.15
C ILE A 4 8.55 -11.12 -3.78
N ILE A 5 8.19 -11.74 -2.65
CA ILE A 5 6.80 -11.80 -2.18
C ILE A 5 6.22 -10.39 -1.97
N TYR A 6 7.01 -9.48 -1.35
CA TYR A 6 6.60 -8.09 -1.19
C TYR A 6 6.30 -7.42 -2.52
N TRP A 7 7.26 -7.46 -3.47
CA TRP A 7 7.09 -6.80 -4.78
C TRP A 7 5.98 -7.41 -5.61
N THR A 8 5.80 -8.74 -5.54
CA THR A 8 4.71 -9.43 -6.23
C THR A 8 3.35 -9.03 -5.64
N ALA A 9 3.19 -9.09 -4.32
CA ALA A 9 1.94 -8.71 -3.68
C ALA A 9 1.61 -7.23 -3.87
N THR A 10 2.60 -6.34 -3.74
CA THR A 10 2.43 -4.90 -3.96
C THR A 10 2.10 -4.60 -5.42
N GLY A 11 2.76 -5.28 -6.37
CA GLY A 11 2.49 -5.15 -7.80
C GLY A 11 1.07 -5.60 -8.16
N ILE A 12 0.61 -6.72 -7.59
CA ILE A 12 -0.77 -7.20 -7.79
C ILE A 12 -1.78 -6.17 -7.29
N ILE A 13 -1.63 -5.69 -6.05
CA ILE A 13 -2.54 -4.68 -5.47
C ILE A 13 -2.54 -3.40 -6.30
N ALA A 14 -1.38 -2.89 -6.67
CA ALA A 14 -1.28 -1.67 -7.47
C ALA A 14 -1.91 -1.84 -8.85
N ALA A 15 -1.67 -2.97 -9.53
CA ALA A 15 -2.26 -3.28 -10.83
C ALA A 15 -3.79 -3.37 -10.74
N VAL A 16 -4.32 -4.09 -9.74
CA VAL A 16 -5.77 -4.22 -9.52
C VAL A 16 -6.41 -2.87 -9.23
N MET A 17 -5.78 -2.03 -8.38
CA MET A 17 -6.30 -0.70 -8.06
C MET A 17 -6.26 0.23 -9.27
N LEU A 18 -5.23 0.16 -10.12
CA LEU A 18 -5.15 0.92 -11.37
C LEU A 18 -6.21 0.44 -12.38
N CYS A 19 -6.35 -0.87 -12.60
CA CYS A 19 -7.40 -1.42 -13.47
C CYS A 19 -8.79 -1.03 -12.99
N SER A 20 -9.04 -1.09 -11.68
CA SER A 20 -10.29 -0.63 -11.07
C SER A 20 -10.52 0.87 -11.28
N ALA A 21 -9.48 1.70 -11.12
CA ALA A 21 -9.57 3.13 -11.36
C ALA A 21 -9.89 3.46 -12.82
N LEU A 22 -9.26 2.76 -13.76
CA LEU A 22 -9.55 2.90 -15.20
C LEU A 22 -10.98 2.48 -15.53
N ASN A 23 -11.44 1.36 -14.95
CA ASN A 23 -12.82 0.89 -15.14
C ASN A 23 -13.83 1.91 -14.60
N PHE A 24 -13.59 2.50 -13.43
CA PHE A 24 -14.43 3.56 -12.86
C PHE A 24 -14.47 4.81 -13.74
N SER A 25 -13.39 5.12 -14.44
CA SER A 25 -13.29 6.32 -15.27
C SER A 25 -13.88 6.12 -16.67
N LEU A 26 -13.67 4.95 -17.27
CA LEU A 26 -13.98 4.70 -18.68
C LEU A 26 -15.35 4.04 -18.89
N ASN A 27 -15.85 3.31 -17.89
CA ASN A 27 -17.08 2.55 -18.03
C ASN A 27 -18.28 3.32 -17.46
N LYS A 28 -19.22 3.68 -18.33
CA LYS A 28 -20.46 4.37 -17.91
C LYS A 28 -21.38 3.51 -17.03
N GLU A 29 -21.30 2.19 -17.14
CA GLU A 29 -22.05 1.28 -16.27
C GLU A 29 -21.66 1.42 -14.79
N MET A 30 -20.42 1.86 -14.52
CA MET A 30 -19.99 2.14 -13.16
C MET A 30 -20.74 3.30 -12.51
N GLU A 31 -21.28 4.24 -13.30
CA GLU A 31 -22.13 5.31 -12.79
C GLU A 31 -23.43 4.75 -12.21
N GLY A 32 -24.04 3.80 -12.92
CA GLY A 32 -25.21 3.06 -12.42
C GLY A 32 -24.91 2.18 -11.21
N ALA A 33 -23.77 1.52 -11.18
CA ALA A 33 -23.33 0.71 -10.04
C ALA A 33 -23.15 1.55 -8.77
N PHE A 34 -22.52 2.72 -8.88
CA PHE A 34 -22.38 3.64 -7.74
C PHE A 34 -23.72 4.20 -7.26
N ALA A 35 -24.60 4.53 -8.20
CA ALA A 35 -25.98 4.94 -7.86
C ALA A 35 -26.75 3.83 -7.14
N HIS A 36 -26.59 2.56 -7.56
CA HIS A 36 -27.16 1.39 -6.88
C HIS A 36 -26.68 1.26 -5.42
N LEU A 37 -25.39 1.55 -5.18
CA LEU A 37 -24.81 1.57 -3.84
C LEU A 37 -25.16 2.84 -3.03
N GLY A 38 -25.95 3.76 -3.58
CA GLY A 38 -26.30 5.02 -2.94
C GLY A 38 -25.18 6.05 -2.91
N LEU A 39 -24.14 5.86 -3.72
CA LEU A 39 -22.95 6.72 -3.74
C LEU A 39 -23.04 7.75 -4.88
N PRO A 40 -22.73 9.03 -4.61
CA PRO A 40 -22.80 10.08 -5.63
C PRO A 40 -21.67 9.97 -6.65
N ASN A 41 -21.89 10.48 -7.87
CA ASN A 41 -20.91 10.38 -8.95
C ASN A 41 -19.57 11.12 -8.66
N TRP A 42 -19.60 12.23 -7.92
CA TRP A 42 -18.37 12.92 -7.53
C TRP A 42 -17.47 12.04 -6.63
N PHE A 43 -18.07 11.19 -5.80
CA PHE A 43 -17.31 10.23 -4.97
C PHE A 43 -16.57 9.19 -5.81
N ARG A 44 -17.17 8.74 -6.93
CA ARG A 44 -16.53 7.86 -7.90
C ARG A 44 -15.25 8.47 -8.46
N VAL A 45 -15.30 9.76 -8.83
CA VAL A 45 -14.13 10.50 -9.36
C VAL A 45 -13.04 10.64 -8.31
N GLU A 46 -13.40 11.04 -7.09
CA GLU A 46 -12.48 11.16 -5.96
C GLU A 46 -11.78 9.82 -5.67
N LEU A 47 -12.55 8.74 -5.64
CA LEU A 47 -12.03 7.39 -5.41
C LEU A 47 -11.09 6.93 -6.52
N THR A 48 -11.38 7.29 -7.77
CA THR A 48 -10.51 7.02 -8.92
C THR A 48 -9.16 7.70 -8.76
N VAL A 49 -9.14 8.99 -8.44
CA VAL A 49 -7.90 9.76 -8.20
C VAL A 49 -7.12 9.17 -7.03
N ALA A 50 -7.78 8.88 -5.92
CA ALA A 50 -7.15 8.28 -4.75
C ALA A 50 -6.51 6.91 -5.06
N LYS A 51 -7.17 6.05 -5.85
CA LYS A 51 -6.61 4.77 -6.29
C LYS A 51 -5.37 4.93 -7.17
N ILE A 52 -5.37 5.88 -8.11
CA ILE A 52 -4.22 6.16 -8.97
C ILE A 52 -3.04 6.64 -8.12
N LEU A 53 -3.24 7.65 -7.27
CA LEU A 53 -2.20 8.21 -6.42
C LEU A 53 -1.64 7.18 -5.43
N GLY A 54 -2.52 6.39 -4.81
CA GLY A 54 -2.13 5.32 -3.89
C GLY A 54 -1.30 4.23 -4.58
N SER A 55 -1.70 3.81 -5.78
CA SER A 55 -0.97 2.81 -6.57
C SER A 55 0.40 3.30 -6.97
N LEU A 56 0.52 4.55 -7.43
CA LEU A 56 1.81 5.18 -7.74
C LEU A 56 2.69 5.28 -6.50
N ALA A 57 2.11 5.64 -5.34
CA ALA A 57 2.84 5.72 -4.08
C ALA A 57 3.44 4.37 -3.66
N LEU A 58 2.75 3.26 -3.92
CA LEU A 58 3.25 1.92 -3.61
C LEU A 58 4.31 1.44 -4.61
N LEU A 59 4.15 1.75 -5.90
CA LEU A 59 5.05 1.28 -6.97
C LEU A 59 6.38 2.03 -7.00
N ILE A 60 6.39 3.32 -6.63
CA ILE A 60 7.61 4.13 -6.69
C ILE A 60 8.46 3.88 -5.43
N PRO A 61 9.66 3.30 -5.56
CA PRO A 61 10.51 2.96 -4.40
C PRO A 61 11.04 4.19 -3.65
N THR A 62 11.19 5.32 -4.33
CA THR A 62 11.74 6.57 -3.77
C THR A 62 10.79 7.29 -2.82
N ILE A 63 9.50 6.93 -2.82
CA ILE A 63 8.50 7.56 -1.96
C ILE A 63 8.74 7.20 -0.50
N PRO A 64 8.68 8.19 0.42
CA PRO A 64 8.86 7.98 1.84
C PRO A 64 7.89 6.95 2.42
N ASN A 65 8.35 6.17 3.39
CA ASN A 65 7.56 5.10 4.02
C ASN A 65 6.23 5.59 4.59
N ARG A 66 6.20 6.82 5.12
CA ARG A 66 4.96 7.42 5.66
C ARG A 66 3.86 7.52 4.61
N ILE A 67 4.21 7.94 3.39
CA ILE A 67 3.23 8.06 2.28
C ILE A 67 2.75 6.68 1.84
N LYS A 68 3.62 5.66 1.84
CA LYS A 68 3.22 4.28 1.56
C LYS A 68 2.25 3.74 2.62
N GLU A 69 2.48 4.04 3.89
CA GLU A 69 1.57 3.67 4.98
C GLU A 69 0.20 4.32 4.81
N PHE A 70 0.15 5.60 4.41
CA PHE A 70 -1.11 6.28 4.06
C PHE A 70 -1.83 5.60 2.89
N ALA A 71 -1.11 5.19 1.85
CA ALA A 71 -1.68 4.48 0.72
C ALA A 71 -2.28 3.12 1.14
N TYR A 72 -1.57 2.34 1.96
CA TYR A 72 -2.08 1.09 2.52
C TYR A 72 -3.35 1.30 3.37
N CYS A 73 -3.35 2.32 4.22
CA CYS A 73 -4.50 2.68 5.05
C CYS A 73 -5.69 3.11 4.18
N GLY A 74 -5.46 3.96 3.19
CA GLY A 74 -6.50 4.42 2.26
C GLY A 74 -7.12 3.27 1.47
N PHE A 75 -6.31 2.33 0.99
CA PHE A 75 -6.80 1.14 0.30
C PHE A 75 -7.57 0.21 1.23
N ALA A 76 -7.12 0.01 2.46
CA ALA A 76 -7.84 -0.78 3.45
C ALA A 76 -9.23 -0.19 3.73
N ILE A 77 -9.32 1.13 3.97
CA ILE A 77 -10.60 1.82 4.17
C ILE A 77 -11.51 1.66 2.95
N THR A 78 -10.97 1.87 1.74
CA THR A 78 -11.72 1.72 0.50
C THR A 78 -12.30 0.31 0.32
N LEU A 79 -11.50 -0.72 0.58
CA LEU A 79 -11.93 -2.11 0.44
C LEU A 79 -12.96 -2.50 1.51
N ILE A 80 -12.76 -2.07 2.76
CA ILE A 80 -13.74 -2.27 3.84
C ILE A 80 -15.06 -1.57 3.50
N SER A 81 -15.02 -0.33 3.02
CA SER A 81 -16.21 0.42 2.60
C SER A 81 -16.92 -0.28 1.44
N ALA A 82 -16.18 -0.86 0.49
CA ALA A 82 -16.76 -1.62 -0.61
C ALA A 82 -17.46 -2.90 -0.10
N ILE A 83 -16.86 -3.63 0.85
CA ILE A 83 -17.50 -4.80 1.47
C ILE A 83 -18.83 -4.39 2.14
N ILE A 84 -18.82 -3.31 2.92
CA ILE A 84 -20.02 -2.82 3.61
C ILE A 84 -21.08 -2.39 2.59
N ALA A 85 -20.71 -1.65 1.54
CA ALA A 85 -21.63 -1.16 0.53
C ALA A 85 -22.31 -2.32 -0.21
N HIS A 86 -21.56 -3.31 -0.71
CA HIS A 86 -22.12 -4.48 -1.38
C HIS A 86 -22.99 -5.34 -0.45
N SER A 87 -22.56 -5.50 0.81
CA SER A 87 -23.35 -6.23 1.80
C SER A 87 -24.68 -5.55 2.11
N SER A 88 -24.67 -4.22 2.19
CA SER A 88 -25.88 -3.41 2.44
C SER A 88 -26.86 -3.38 1.26
N SER A 89 -26.34 -3.50 0.04
CA SER A 89 -27.14 -3.51 -1.18
C SER A 89 -27.71 -4.91 -1.55
N GLY A 90 -27.37 -5.93 -0.75
CA GLY A 90 -27.80 -7.30 -1.01
C GLY A 90 -26.95 -8.07 -2.03
N ASP A 91 -25.84 -7.49 -2.48
CA ASP A 91 -24.92 -8.04 -3.47
C ASP A 91 -23.90 -9.00 -2.81
N GLY A 92 -24.37 -10.00 -2.08
CA GLY A 92 -23.52 -10.83 -1.21
C GLY A 92 -22.30 -11.46 -1.89
N LEU A 93 -22.43 -11.91 -3.13
CA LEU A 93 -21.29 -12.47 -3.89
C LEU A 93 -20.30 -11.39 -4.36
N ALA A 94 -20.75 -10.18 -4.66
CA ALA A 94 -19.88 -9.07 -5.05
C ALA A 94 -19.01 -8.55 -3.89
N SER A 95 -19.38 -8.84 -2.65
CA SER A 95 -18.56 -8.54 -1.46
C SER A 95 -17.29 -9.39 -1.37
N LEU A 96 -17.22 -10.52 -2.07
CA LEU A 96 -16.07 -11.41 -2.05
C LEU A 96 -14.85 -10.80 -2.75
N ASP A 97 -15.05 -10.04 -3.84
CA ASP A 97 -13.97 -9.40 -4.57
C ASP A 97 -13.13 -8.45 -3.68
N PRO A 98 -13.72 -7.44 -3.03
CA PRO A 98 -12.96 -6.56 -2.16
C PRO A 98 -12.39 -7.28 -0.92
N LEU A 99 -13.00 -8.38 -0.46
CA LEU A 99 -12.50 -9.18 0.64
C LEU A 99 -11.18 -9.89 0.27
N VAL A 100 -11.12 -10.49 -0.92
CA VAL A 100 -9.89 -11.13 -1.44
C VAL A 100 -8.77 -10.10 -1.59
N PHE A 101 -9.07 -8.93 -2.16
CA PHE A 101 -8.08 -7.87 -2.31
C PHE A 101 -7.63 -7.28 -0.97
N LEU A 102 -8.50 -7.22 0.03
CA LEU A 102 -8.13 -6.84 1.38
C LEU A 102 -7.14 -7.84 1.99
N ALA A 103 -7.35 -9.14 1.80
CA ALA A 103 -6.42 -10.18 2.25
C ALA A 103 -5.04 -10.03 1.59
N VAL A 104 -4.99 -9.81 0.28
CA VAL A 104 -3.72 -9.57 -0.45
C VAL A 104 -3.05 -8.28 0.02
N LEU A 105 -3.82 -7.21 0.31
CA LEU A 105 -3.30 -5.97 0.86
C LEU A 105 -2.64 -6.17 2.23
N VAL A 106 -3.28 -6.93 3.12
CA VAL A 106 -2.75 -7.26 4.45
C VAL A 106 -1.45 -8.05 4.33
N VAL A 107 -1.40 -9.04 3.43
CA VAL A 107 -0.17 -9.80 3.16
C VAL A 107 0.95 -8.89 2.67
N SER A 108 0.66 -8.01 1.69
CA SER A 108 1.62 -7.03 1.18
C SER A 108 2.15 -6.12 2.29
N TYR A 109 1.27 -5.57 3.11
CA TYR A 109 1.62 -4.72 4.24
C TYR A 109 2.49 -5.42 5.28
N TRP A 110 2.17 -6.68 5.62
CA TRP A 110 2.95 -7.46 6.57
C TRP A 110 4.39 -7.70 6.09
N TYR A 111 4.55 -8.06 4.81
CA TYR A 111 5.89 -8.23 4.23
C TYR A 111 6.65 -6.91 4.10
N TYR A 112 5.94 -5.80 3.88
CA TYR A 112 6.51 -4.46 3.89
C TYR A 112 7.15 -4.14 5.25
N HIS A 113 6.42 -4.34 6.34
CA HIS A 113 6.94 -4.09 7.70
C HIS A 113 8.08 -5.02 8.09
N LYS A 114 8.01 -6.29 7.75
CA LYS A 114 9.11 -7.23 8.00
C LYS A 114 10.39 -6.84 7.26
N GLY A 115 10.29 -6.34 6.03
CA GLY A 115 11.44 -5.85 5.27
C GLY A 115 12.06 -4.60 5.88
N ALA A 116 11.24 -3.64 6.31
CA ALA A 116 11.70 -2.40 6.93
C ALA A 116 12.39 -2.62 8.29
N ALA A 117 11.92 -3.57 9.10
CA ALA A 117 12.53 -3.92 10.38
C ALA A 117 13.95 -4.49 10.22
N VAL A 118 14.14 -5.39 9.26
CA VAL A 118 15.47 -6.00 8.97
C VAL A 118 16.46 -4.93 8.55
N THR A 119 16.07 -3.99 7.69
CA THR A 119 16.95 -2.91 7.22
C THR A 119 17.33 -1.94 8.34
N ARG A 120 16.46 -1.71 9.33
CA ARG A 120 16.77 -0.88 10.50
C ARG A 120 17.81 -1.54 11.41
N ILE A 121 17.69 -2.84 11.65
CA ILE A 121 18.62 -3.61 12.48
C ILE A 121 20.02 -3.63 11.84
N ASP A 122 20.09 -3.84 10.52
CA ASP A 122 21.34 -3.88 9.77
C ASP A 122 22.06 -2.52 9.81
N LYS A 123 21.33 -1.41 9.63
CA LYS A 123 21.88 -0.06 9.79
C LYS A 123 22.36 0.24 11.22
N SER A 124 21.64 -0.25 12.24
CA SER A 124 22.03 -0.06 13.63
C SER A 124 23.32 -0.81 13.96
N ASN A 125 23.42 -2.06 13.50
CA ASN A 125 24.62 -2.88 13.70
C ASN A 125 25.84 -2.29 12.98
N SER A 126 25.66 -1.81 11.74
CA SER A 126 26.75 -1.14 11.00
C SER A 126 27.21 0.15 11.67
N ALA A 127 26.30 0.92 12.26
CA ALA A 127 26.65 2.14 12.98
C ALA A 127 27.43 1.85 14.29
N VAL A 128 27.07 0.77 14.99
CA VAL A 128 27.79 0.32 16.21
C VAL A 128 29.17 -0.17 15.88
N ASP A 129 29.35 -0.90 14.77
CA ASP A 129 30.65 -1.42 14.34
C ASP A 129 31.60 -0.29 13.94
N VAL A 130 31.11 0.77 13.31
CA VAL A 130 31.91 1.96 12.96
C VAL A 130 32.31 2.78 14.19
N SER A 131 31.50 2.80 15.26
CA SER A 131 31.74 3.56 16.48
C SER A 131 32.42 2.76 17.60
N GLY A 132 32.72 1.48 17.39
CA GLY A 132 33.34 0.61 18.38
C GLY A 132 34.75 1.02 18.76
N PRO A 133 35.21 0.76 20.02
CA PRO A 133 36.50 1.21 20.55
C PRO A 133 37.70 0.60 19.83
N GLY A 134 37.51 -0.39 18.96
CA GLY A 134 38.55 -1.02 18.14
C GLY A 134 38.67 -0.47 16.72
N ASN A 135 37.81 0.48 16.29
CA ASN A 135 37.86 1.01 14.95
C ASN A 135 38.94 2.10 14.82
N PRO A 136 39.99 1.93 13.95
CA PRO A 136 41.06 2.91 13.78
C PRO A 136 40.60 4.30 13.31
N ILE A 137 39.42 4.38 12.71
CA ILE A 137 38.85 5.64 12.20
C ILE A 137 38.22 6.48 13.33
N ALA A 138 37.92 5.87 14.49
CA ALA A 138 37.33 6.53 15.64
C ALA A 138 38.33 7.21 16.59
N ARG A 139 39.65 7.21 16.28
CA ARG A 139 40.63 7.91 17.09
C ARG A 139 40.63 9.39 16.74
N PRO A 140 40.19 10.30 17.64
CA PRO A 140 40.42 11.72 17.46
C PRO A 140 41.94 11.94 17.45
N GLY A 141 42.44 12.67 16.43
CA GLY A 141 43.84 12.98 16.28
C GLY A 141 44.40 13.55 17.57
N ARG A 142 45.35 12.86 18.18
CA ARG A 142 46.19 13.41 19.25
C ARG A 142 47.11 14.43 18.59
N SER A 143 46.74 15.70 18.68
CA SER A 143 47.67 16.79 18.47
C SER A 143 48.73 16.73 19.56
N ALA A 144 49.98 16.48 19.16
CA ALA A 144 51.19 16.79 19.94
C ALA A 144 51.52 18.26 19.77
#